data_2671f5acdd5173656691ec777c9aa879
#
_entry.id   2671f5acdd5173656691ec777c9aa879
#
_cell.length_a   1.000
_cell.length_b   1.000
_cell.length_c   1.000
_cell.angle_alpha   90.00
_cell.angle_beta   90.00
_cell.angle_gamma   90.00
#
_symmetry.space_group_name_H-M   'P 1'
#
loop_
_entity.id
_entity.type
_entity.pdbx_description
1 polymer ?
#
loop_
_entity_poly.entity_id
_entity_poly.type
_entity_poly.pdbx_seq_one_letter_code
_entity_poly.pdbx_strand_id
1 'polypeptide(L)'
;MPLNYPAKIKEETDINPPKANNVVTFILSDDKAYYYRGEFYPKSRPGENGPTELTEANFGSGENSVRKLLASWNDYVIKNKAILEQKLDKKQIADTTFKRKLDDLTKKPEAVKVLIKTDDKALCKSFIDLVDELKIANVGVIAPTDLSPGEKELLKEKN
;
A
#
# COMPACT_ATOMS: atom_id res chain seq x y z
N MET A 1 -3.11 -9.90 -14.46
CA MET A 1 -2.71 -10.04 -14.16
C MET A 1 -2.40 -10.55 -13.96
N PRO A 2 -2.44 -10.84 -13.78
CA PRO A 2 -2.21 -11.40 -13.26
C PRO A 2 -1.66 -11.42 -12.59
N LEU A 3 -1.57 -11.12 -12.26
CA LEU A 3 -0.99 -10.99 -11.47
C LEU A 3 -0.64 -12.11 -10.91
N ASN A 4 -0.44 -12.78 -10.85
CA ASN A 4 -0.19 -13.85 -10.50
C ASN A 4 -0.05 -13.86 -9.19
N TYR A 5 -0.30 -13.49 -8.75
CA TYR A 5 -0.01 -13.44 -7.53
C TYR A 5 -0.96 -14.14 -6.89
N PRO A 6 -1.45 -14.36 -7.16
CA PRO A 6 -2.00 -14.95 -6.56
C PRO A 6 -1.88 -15.96 -6.07
N ALA A 7 -2.17 -16.21 -6.09
CA ALA A 7 -2.24 -17.25 -5.59
C ALA A 7 -1.21 -17.54 -4.86
N LYS A 8 -0.47 -17.50 -5.24
CA LYS A 8 0.49 -17.75 -4.71
C LYS A 8 0.59 -17.11 -3.56
N ILE A 9 0.30 -16.32 -3.62
CA ILE A 9 0.42 -15.56 -2.55
C ILE A 9 -0.10 -16.15 -1.44
N LYS A 10 -1.08 -16.64 -1.53
CA LYS A 10 -1.61 -17.22 -0.58
C LYS A 10 -0.79 -18.06 0.12
N GLU A 11 -0.21 -18.76 -0.42
CA GLU A 11 0.50 -19.63 0.23
C GLU A 11 1.56 -19.08 0.92
N GLU A 12 2.27 -18.46 0.36
CA GLU A 12 3.36 -18.01 0.98
C GLU A 12 2.89 -17.23 2.03
N THR A 13 1.93 -16.79 1.89
CA THR A 13 1.54 -15.94 2.88
C THR A 13 1.46 -16.61 4.09
N ASP A 14 1.02 -17.65 4.05
CA ASP A 14 0.83 -18.24 5.20
C ASP A 14 1.97 -18.17 5.95
N ILE A 15 2.83 -18.03 5.44
CA ILE A 15 3.98 -18.08 6.10
C ILE A 15 4.05 -16.96 6.84
N ASN A 16 3.57 -16.53 7.29
CA ASN A 16 3.85 -15.53 8.08
C ASN A 16 3.96 -14.33 7.48
N PRO A 17 3.20 -13.81 7.41
CA PRO A 17 3.07 -12.62 6.84
C PRO A 17 3.89 -11.77 7.61
N PRO A 18 4.57 -11.14 7.06
CA PRO A 18 5.49 -10.35 7.59
C PRO A 18 4.97 -9.52 8.58
N LYS A 19 4.95 -9.66 9.40
CA LYS A 19 4.62 -8.83 10.31
C LYS A 19 3.97 -7.75 9.75
N ALA A 20 3.68 -7.67 8.69
CA ALA A 20 2.90 -6.65 8.18
C ALA A 20 3.26 -5.36 8.84
N ASN A 21 4.37 -5.14 9.28
CA ASN A 21 4.67 -3.90 9.84
C ASN A 21 4.36 -2.73 8.98
N ASN A 22 4.49 -2.79 7.74
CA ASN A 22 4.26 -1.63 6.90
C ASN A 22 3.29 -1.97 5.79
N VAL A 23 2.22 -2.66 6.13
CA VAL A 23 1.18 -2.97 5.16
C VAL A 23 0.05 -1.98 5.33
N VAL A 24 -0.42 -1.44 4.23
CA VAL A 24 -1.53 -0.49 4.22
C VAL A 24 -2.60 -1.05 3.30
N THR A 25 -3.84 -1.04 3.75
CA THR A 25 -4.97 -1.44 2.92
C THR A 25 -5.74 -0.20 2.53
N PHE A 26 -5.89 0.03 1.23
CA PHE A 26 -6.73 1.11 0.73
C PHE A 26 -8.04 0.51 0.25
N ILE A 27 -9.14 1.15 0.59
CA ILE A 27 -10.47 0.72 0.17
C ILE A 27 -11.10 1.87 -0.60
N LEU A 28 -11.49 1.60 -1.83
CA LEU A 28 -12.08 2.62 -2.68
C LEU A 28 -13.58 2.41 -2.79
N SER A 29 -14.36 3.47 -2.66
CA SER A 29 -15.80 3.43 -2.80
C SER A 29 -16.24 4.78 -3.37
N ASP A 30 -17.01 4.79 -4.45
CA ASP A 30 -17.37 6.00 -5.15
C ASP A 30 -16.09 6.75 -5.51
N ASP A 31 -15.98 8.02 -5.18
CA ASP A 31 -14.79 8.80 -5.48
C ASP A 31 -13.92 8.97 -4.24
N LYS A 32 -14.12 8.14 -3.23
CA LYS A 32 -13.40 8.28 -1.98
C LYS A 32 -12.43 7.13 -1.75
N ALA A 33 -11.40 7.42 -1.00
CA ALA A 33 -10.42 6.42 -0.61
C ALA A 33 -10.33 6.39 0.90
N TYR A 34 -10.35 5.20 1.47
CA TYR A 34 -10.16 5.02 2.90
C TYR A 34 -8.99 4.08 3.09
N TYR A 35 -8.39 4.10 4.28
CA TYR A 35 -7.28 3.21 4.53
C TYR A 35 -7.21 2.80 5.99
N TYR A 36 -6.51 1.70 6.23
CA TYR A 36 -6.07 1.36 7.57
C TYR A 36 -4.70 0.69 7.44
N ARG A 37 -3.95 0.68 8.51
CA ARG A 37 -2.61 0.12 8.49
C ARG A 37 -2.54 -1.13 9.36
N GLY A 38 -1.74 -2.09 8.90
CA GLY A 38 -1.54 -3.31 9.67
C GLY A 38 -2.67 -4.29 9.51
N GLU A 39 -2.88 -5.08 10.54
CA GLU A 39 -3.90 -6.11 10.50
C GLU A 39 -5.29 -5.55 10.74
N PHE A 40 -6.28 -6.27 10.24
CA PHE A 40 -7.66 -5.88 10.43
C PHE A 40 -8.19 -6.52 11.72
N TYR A 41 -8.76 -5.71 12.60
CA TYR A 41 -9.33 -6.19 13.86
C TYR A 41 -10.83 -5.87 13.88
N PRO A 42 -11.70 -6.88 13.80
CA PRO A 42 -13.13 -6.60 13.82
C PRO A 42 -13.57 -6.15 15.20
N LYS A 43 -14.73 -5.52 15.27
CA LYS A 43 -15.25 -5.04 16.55
C LYS A 43 -15.45 -6.18 17.54
N SER A 44 -15.76 -7.38 17.04
CA SER A 44 -15.97 -8.51 17.90
C SER A 44 -14.67 -9.03 18.51
N ARG A 45 -13.53 -8.73 17.89
CA ARG A 45 -12.24 -9.13 18.42
C ARG A 45 -11.22 -8.03 18.20
N PRO A 46 -11.29 -6.95 18.97
CA PRO A 46 -10.38 -5.83 18.77
C PRO A 46 -8.96 -6.20 19.16
N GLY A 47 -8.00 -5.51 18.54
CA GLY A 47 -6.61 -5.68 18.89
C GLY A 47 -6.25 -4.81 20.08
N GLU A 48 -4.96 -4.69 20.33
CA GLU A 48 -4.50 -3.89 21.44
C GLU A 48 -4.95 -2.45 21.36
N ASN A 49 -5.03 -1.90 20.17
CA ASN A 49 -5.45 -0.52 20.00
C ASN A 49 -6.90 -0.41 19.62
N GLY A 50 -7.69 -1.43 19.91
CA GLY A 50 -9.11 -1.41 19.59
C GLY A 50 -9.39 -1.95 18.21
N PRO A 51 -10.63 -1.85 17.77
CA PRO A 51 -10.98 -2.35 16.44
C PRO A 51 -10.43 -1.44 15.35
N THR A 52 -10.28 -1.97 14.17
CA THR A 52 -9.79 -1.21 13.04
C THR A 52 -10.80 -0.13 12.67
N GLU A 53 -10.29 1.05 12.34
CA GLU A 53 -11.13 2.14 11.88
C GLU A 53 -10.62 2.60 10.53
N LEU A 54 -11.52 3.00 9.66
CA LEU A 54 -11.14 3.50 8.34
C LEU A 54 -10.96 5.00 8.40
N THR A 55 -9.87 5.48 7.83
CA THR A 55 -9.57 6.91 7.75
C THR A 55 -9.66 7.32 6.29
N GLU A 56 -10.27 8.44 6.02
CA GLU A 56 -10.39 8.90 4.64
C GLU A 56 -9.11 9.59 4.20
N ALA A 57 -8.67 9.30 2.99
CA ALA A 57 -7.54 9.98 2.37
C ALA A 57 -8.04 10.64 1.09
N ASN A 58 -7.37 11.67 0.64
CA ASN A 58 -7.79 12.35 -0.59
C ASN A 58 -6.65 12.36 -1.59
N PHE A 59 -6.97 12.69 -2.83
CA PHE A 59 -5.97 12.72 -3.88
C PHE A 59 -5.42 14.13 -4.12
N GLY A 60 -5.67 15.05 -3.22
CA GLY A 60 -5.20 16.42 -3.35
C GLY A 60 -3.87 16.63 -2.69
N SER A 61 -3.71 17.74 -1.99
CA SER A 61 -2.44 18.12 -1.42
C SER A 61 -2.48 18.37 0.08
N GLY A 62 -3.50 18.01 0.78
CA GLY A 62 -3.56 18.26 2.21
C GLY A 62 -2.77 17.25 3.02
N GLU A 63 -2.92 17.35 4.34
CA GLU A 63 -2.19 16.44 5.22
C GLU A 63 -2.65 15.00 5.07
N ASN A 64 -3.91 14.77 4.73
CA ASN A 64 -4.39 13.43 4.53
C ASN A 64 -4.40 13.04 3.07
N SER A 65 -3.56 13.67 2.25
CA SER A 65 -3.48 13.27 0.85
C SER A 65 -2.72 11.95 0.75
N VAL A 66 -3.11 11.14 -0.21
CA VAL A 66 -2.45 9.87 -0.45
C VAL A 66 -0.96 10.10 -0.66
N ARG A 67 -0.61 11.16 -1.40
CA ARG A 67 0.80 11.44 -1.68
C ARG A 67 1.60 11.69 -0.42
N LYS A 68 1.08 12.53 0.49
CA LYS A 68 1.83 12.83 1.70
C LYS A 68 1.89 11.64 2.64
N LEU A 69 0.80 10.89 2.73
CA LEU A 69 0.80 9.72 3.58
C LEU A 69 1.82 8.70 3.10
N LEU A 70 1.86 8.44 1.79
CA LEU A 70 2.80 7.48 1.26
C LEU A 70 4.23 7.95 1.39
N ALA A 71 4.49 9.24 1.23
CA ALA A 71 5.84 9.76 1.41
C ALA A 71 6.34 9.51 2.83
N SER A 72 5.45 9.66 3.79
CA SER A 72 5.81 9.41 5.17
C SER A 72 5.99 7.92 5.44
N TRP A 73 5.05 7.10 4.99
CA TRP A 73 5.10 5.67 5.28
C TRP A 73 6.23 4.95 4.55
N ASN A 74 6.59 5.42 3.36
CA ASN A 74 7.60 4.76 2.54
C ASN A 74 8.94 5.50 2.58
N ASP A 75 9.18 6.22 3.65
CA ASP A 75 10.39 7.03 3.82
C ASP A 75 11.66 6.21 3.66
N TYR A 76 11.66 4.98 4.13
CA TYR A 76 12.80 4.10 3.99
C TYR A 76 13.22 3.95 2.52
N VAL A 77 12.26 3.66 1.64
CA VAL A 77 12.57 3.46 0.23
C VAL A 77 13.00 4.78 -0.40
N ILE A 78 12.32 5.87 -0.07
CA ILE A 78 12.62 7.17 -0.66
C ILE A 78 14.04 7.60 -0.32
N LYS A 79 14.43 7.45 0.94
CA LYS A 79 15.78 7.85 1.34
C LYS A 79 16.84 6.97 0.72
N ASN A 80 16.60 5.68 0.67
CA ASN A 80 17.59 4.78 0.10
C ASN A 80 17.67 4.90 -1.42
N LYS A 81 16.57 5.27 -2.06
CA LYS A 81 16.59 5.51 -3.49
C LYS A 81 17.47 6.72 -3.78
N ALA A 82 17.39 7.76 -2.95
CA ALA A 82 18.22 8.96 -3.16
C ALA A 82 19.72 8.61 -3.10
N ILE A 83 20.09 7.70 -2.20
CA ILE A 83 21.47 7.25 -2.10
C ILE A 83 21.87 6.51 -3.38
N LEU A 84 20.99 5.64 -3.89
CA LEU A 84 21.29 4.93 -5.11
C LEU A 84 21.38 5.87 -6.31
N GLU A 85 20.57 6.92 -6.35
CA GLU A 85 20.62 7.87 -7.43
C GLU A 85 21.94 8.61 -7.41
N GLN A 86 22.49 8.93 -6.26
CA GLN A 86 23.78 9.56 -6.19
C GLN A 86 24.86 8.65 -6.75
N LYS A 87 24.79 7.36 -6.43
CA LYS A 87 25.78 6.41 -6.95
C LYS A 87 25.67 6.29 -8.47
N LEU A 88 24.44 6.31 -8.98
CA LEU A 88 24.25 6.21 -10.41
C LEU A 88 24.79 7.46 -11.09
N ASP A 89 24.52 8.65 -10.52
CA ASP A 89 25.00 9.90 -11.11
C ASP A 89 26.52 9.96 -11.11
N LYS A 90 27.16 9.39 -10.10
CA LYS A 90 28.62 9.37 -10.04
C LYS A 90 29.20 8.19 -10.81
N LYS A 91 28.33 7.45 -11.50
CA LYS A 91 28.74 6.30 -12.30
C LYS A 91 29.43 5.22 -11.48
N GLN A 92 29.07 5.12 -10.22
CA GLN A 92 29.61 4.06 -9.36
C GLN A 92 28.84 2.76 -9.54
N ILE A 93 27.63 2.82 -10.10
CA ILE A 93 26.85 1.62 -10.40
C ILE A 93 26.23 1.80 -11.79
N ALA A 94 25.91 0.70 -12.43
CA ALA A 94 25.28 0.73 -13.75
C ALA A 94 23.77 0.89 -13.61
N ASP A 95 23.10 1.26 -14.70
CA ASP A 95 21.66 1.41 -14.71
C ASP A 95 20.96 0.12 -14.30
N THR A 96 21.45 -1.03 -14.77
CA THR A 96 20.81 -2.29 -14.44
C THR A 96 20.97 -2.59 -12.94
N THR A 97 22.11 -2.25 -12.37
CA THR A 97 22.33 -2.44 -10.93
C THR A 97 21.42 -1.53 -10.14
N PHE A 98 21.24 -0.29 -10.60
CA PHE A 98 20.36 0.66 -9.92
C PHE A 98 18.94 0.10 -9.89
N LYS A 99 18.43 -0.38 -11.03
CA LYS A 99 17.07 -0.89 -11.10
C LYS A 99 16.89 -2.11 -10.20
N ARG A 100 17.87 -3.02 -10.20
CA ARG A 100 17.78 -4.20 -9.37
C ARG A 100 17.78 -3.87 -7.89
N LYS A 101 18.67 -2.95 -7.50
CA LYS A 101 18.74 -2.58 -6.09
C LYS A 101 17.50 -1.81 -5.64
N LEU A 102 16.94 -1.00 -6.52
CA LEU A 102 15.71 -0.28 -6.18
C LEU A 102 14.57 -1.28 -6.01
N ASP A 103 14.47 -2.26 -6.89
CA ASP A 103 13.44 -3.27 -6.78
C ASP A 103 13.60 -4.04 -5.46
N ASP A 104 14.82 -4.37 -5.08
CA ASP A 104 15.07 -5.05 -3.84
C ASP A 104 14.63 -4.22 -2.64
N LEU A 105 14.85 -2.89 -2.70
CA LEU A 105 14.43 -2.02 -1.61
C LEU A 105 12.93 -2.07 -1.40
N THR A 106 12.17 -2.12 -2.47
CA THR A 106 10.71 -2.10 -2.36
C THR A 106 10.16 -3.37 -1.73
N LYS A 107 10.97 -4.41 -1.62
CA LYS A 107 10.54 -5.66 -1.03
C LYS A 107 11.00 -5.85 0.42
N LYS A 108 11.77 -4.90 0.94
CA LYS A 108 12.24 -5.01 2.32
C LYS A 108 11.09 -4.85 3.32
N PRO A 109 11.23 -5.39 4.52
CA PRO A 109 10.16 -5.26 5.51
C PRO A 109 9.80 -3.81 5.82
N GLU A 110 10.77 -2.89 5.71
CA GLU A 110 10.52 -1.49 5.99
C GLU A 110 9.76 -0.79 4.89
N ALA A 111 9.71 -1.38 3.71
CA ALA A 111 9.02 -0.75 2.58
C ALA A 111 7.52 -0.97 2.69
N VAL A 112 6.76 0.03 2.27
CA VAL A 112 5.31 -0.07 2.28
C VAL A 112 4.83 -1.12 1.28
N LYS A 113 3.88 -1.94 1.68
CA LYS A 113 3.19 -2.85 0.80
C LYS A 113 1.72 -2.47 0.85
N VAL A 114 1.05 -2.50 -0.27
CA VAL A 114 -0.30 -1.99 -0.36
C VAL A 114 -1.27 -3.02 -0.90
N LEU A 115 -2.39 -3.16 -0.22
CA LEU A 115 -3.51 -3.94 -0.71
C LEU A 115 -4.56 -2.94 -1.17
N ILE A 116 -5.19 -3.19 -2.31
CA ILE A 116 -6.23 -2.32 -2.83
C ILE A 116 -7.51 -3.12 -2.91
N LYS A 117 -8.56 -2.61 -2.29
CA LYS A 117 -9.87 -3.26 -2.30
C LYS A 117 -10.91 -2.26 -2.79
N THR A 118 -11.88 -2.73 -3.51
CA THR A 118 -12.90 -1.84 -4.06
C THR A 118 -14.27 -2.45 -3.83
N ASP A 119 -15.28 -1.59 -3.68
CA ASP A 119 -16.65 -2.07 -3.65
C ASP A 119 -17.28 -1.81 -5.03
N ASP A 120 -18.56 -2.12 -5.16
CA ASP A 120 -19.23 -1.98 -6.46
C ASP A 120 -19.35 -0.54 -6.91
N LYS A 121 -19.21 0.41 -6.01
CA LYS A 121 -19.36 1.80 -6.37
C LYS A 121 -18.06 2.49 -6.70
N ALA A 122 -16.94 1.83 -6.52
CA ALA A 122 -15.64 2.44 -6.76
C ALA A 122 -15.49 2.88 -8.21
N LEU A 123 -14.97 4.07 -8.41
CA LEU A 123 -14.77 4.57 -9.76
C LEU A 123 -13.42 4.11 -10.30
N CYS A 124 -13.41 3.80 -11.58
CA CYS A 124 -12.18 3.39 -12.25
C CYS A 124 -11.12 4.49 -12.13
N LYS A 125 -11.54 5.75 -12.19
CA LYS A 125 -10.62 6.86 -12.07
C LYS A 125 -9.90 6.84 -10.72
N SER A 126 -10.61 6.52 -9.65
CA SER A 126 -10.00 6.48 -8.33
C SER A 126 -8.95 5.38 -8.24
N PHE A 127 -9.23 4.25 -8.86
CA PHE A 127 -8.25 3.15 -8.86
C PHE A 127 -6.99 3.57 -9.61
N ILE A 128 -7.15 4.19 -10.77
CA ILE A 128 -6.02 4.62 -11.57
C ILE A 128 -5.24 5.70 -10.83
N ASP A 129 -5.92 6.66 -10.20
CA ASP A 129 -5.26 7.72 -9.45
C ASP A 129 -4.46 7.13 -8.30
N LEU A 130 -5.02 6.14 -7.61
CA LEU A 130 -4.30 5.52 -6.50
C LEU A 130 -3.06 4.79 -6.99
N VAL A 131 -3.18 4.01 -8.06
CA VAL A 131 -2.04 3.28 -8.59
C VAL A 131 -0.94 4.25 -9.03
N ASP A 132 -1.32 5.39 -9.62
CA ASP A 132 -0.35 6.37 -10.03
C ASP A 132 0.39 6.94 -8.82
N GLU A 133 -0.32 7.23 -7.73
CA GLU A 133 0.35 7.75 -6.53
C GLU A 133 1.27 6.69 -5.92
N LEU A 134 0.87 5.43 -5.98
CA LEU A 134 1.71 4.36 -5.46
C LEU A 134 3.00 4.25 -6.26
N LYS A 135 2.92 4.42 -7.57
CA LYS A 135 4.11 4.36 -8.39
C LYS A 135 5.02 5.55 -8.13
N ILE A 136 4.45 6.74 -7.96
CA ILE A 136 5.24 7.91 -7.65
C ILE A 136 5.97 7.73 -6.33
N ALA A 137 5.35 7.06 -5.37
CA ALA A 137 5.95 6.84 -4.06
C ALA A 137 6.88 5.63 -4.03
N ASN A 138 7.09 4.98 -5.16
CA ASN A 138 7.97 3.81 -5.27
C ASN A 138 7.49 2.63 -4.42
N VAL A 139 6.18 2.41 -4.39
CA VAL A 139 5.63 1.22 -3.75
C VAL A 139 5.75 0.09 -4.76
N GLY A 140 6.45 -0.96 -4.41
CA GLY A 140 6.69 -2.05 -5.34
C GLY A 140 5.79 -3.26 -5.16
N VAL A 141 5.09 -3.35 -4.04
CA VAL A 141 4.21 -4.49 -3.81
C VAL A 141 2.79 -3.95 -3.70
N ILE A 142 1.98 -4.19 -4.71
CA ILE A 142 0.62 -3.71 -4.81
C ILE A 142 -0.25 -4.89 -5.17
N ALA A 143 -1.22 -5.22 -4.34
CA ALA A 143 -2.06 -6.38 -4.56
C ALA A 143 -3.55 -6.05 -4.45
N PRO A 144 -4.26 -6.11 -5.56
CA PRO A 144 -5.72 -5.96 -5.50
C PRO A 144 -6.32 -7.21 -4.87
N THR A 145 -7.21 -7.04 -3.92
CA THR A 145 -7.85 -8.18 -3.26
C THR A 145 -9.30 -7.82 -2.97
N ASP A 146 -10.06 -8.78 -2.46
CA ASP A 146 -11.46 -8.58 -2.19
C ASP A 146 -11.71 -8.04 -0.81
N LEU A 147 -12.80 -7.31 -0.64
CA LEU A 147 -13.21 -6.81 0.67
C LEU A 147 -13.67 -7.96 1.54
N SER A 148 -13.26 -7.97 2.79
CA SER A 148 -13.75 -8.93 3.75
C SER A 148 -15.08 -8.46 4.29
N PRO A 149 -15.88 -9.36 4.91
CA PRO A 149 -17.15 -8.92 5.49
C PRO A 149 -16.98 -7.81 6.53
N GLY A 150 -15.93 -7.87 7.35
CA GLY A 150 -15.71 -6.84 8.34
C GLY A 150 -15.39 -5.50 7.71
N GLU A 151 -14.62 -5.52 6.63
CA GLU A 151 -14.29 -4.29 5.92
C GLU A 151 -15.54 -3.71 5.28
N LYS A 152 -16.42 -4.55 4.75
CA LYS A 152 -17.66 -4.07 4.16
C LYS A 152 -18.53 -3.38 5.21
N GLU A 153 -18.54 -3.91 6.44
CA GLU A 153 -19.32 -3.29 7.48
C GLU A 153 -18.77 -1.91 7.85
N LEU A 154 -17.47 -1.79 7.99
CA LEU A 154 -16.88 -0.50 8.29
C LEU A 154 -17.16 0.50 7.18
N LEU A 155 -17.13 0.04 5.94
CA LEU A 155 -17.37 0.92 4.82
C LEU A 155 -18.80 1.42 4.82
N LYS A 156 -19.77 0.58 5.23
CA LYS A 156 -21.14 1.01 5.30
C LYS A 156 -21.30 2.14 6.30
N GLU A 157 -20.53 2.13 7.38
CA GLU A 157 -20.64 3.19 8.39
C GLU A 157 -20.18 4.53 7.84
N LYS A 158 -19.42 4.54 6.76
CA LYS A 158 -18.94 5.79 6.17
C LYS A 158 -19.91 6.35 5.14
N ASN A 159 -20.88 5.57 4.71
CA ASN A 159 -21.82 6.03 3.67
C ASN A 159 -23.16 6.55 4.26
#